data_afe67e0679c54a0fd5fbbc4b2ac49d20
#
_entry.id   afe67e0679c54a0fd5fbbc4b2ac49d20
#
_cell.length_a   1.000
_cell.length_b   1.000
_cell.length_c   1.000
_cell.angle_alpha   90.00
_cell.angle_beta   90.00
_cell.angle_gamma   90.00
#
_symmetry.space_group_name_H-M   'P 1'
#
loop_
_entity.id
_entity.type
_entity.pdbx_description
1 polymer ?
#
loop_
_entity_poly.entity_id
_entity_poly.type
_entity_poly.pdbx_seq_one_letter_code
_entity_poly.pdbx_strand_id
1 'polypeptide(L)'
;MKKMERCEVAIIGAGPAGAVAAANLARAGHHVIILEREIFPRFSIGESLLPQCMEFLEEAGLLGAVQAANFQFKNGAAFEFAGRRTAFNFEEKFSEGWGTTFQVQRARFDKILADGAAAAGADVRYRREIVSAQPNDQGLHLEYVDEA
;
A
#
# COMPACT_ATOMS: atom_id res chain seq x y z
N MET A 1 -19.47 11.51 -24.51
CA MET A 1 -18.33 12.38 -24.15
C MET A 1 -17.60 11.74 -22.98
N LYS A 2 -16.28 11.44 -23.10
CA LYS A 2 -15.47 11.01 -21.94
C LYS A 2 -15.45 12.18 -20.94
N LYS A 3 -15.92 11.96 -19.73
CA LYS A 3 -15.93 12.98 -18.67
C LYS A 3 -14.50 13.20 -18.21
N MET A 4 -13.96 14.40 -18.38
CA MET A 4 -12.67 14.78 -17.83
C MET A 4 -12.86 15.23 -16.38
N GLU A 5 -12.03 14.70 -15.49
CA GLU A 5 -11.99 15.06 -14.08
C GLU A 5 -10.57 15.52 -13.73
N ARG A 6 -10.43 16.36 -12.73
CA ARG A 6 -9.12 16.83 -12.25
C ARG A 6 -8.95 16.49 -10.78
N CYS A 7 -7.74 16.09 -10.40
CA CYS A 7 -7.32 15.92 -9.02
C CYS A 7 -5.91 16.50 -8.85
N GLU A 8 -5.48 16.66 -7.61
CA GLU A 8 -4.11 17.10 -7.32
C GLU A 8 -3.14 15.96 -7.47
N VAL A 9 -3.54 14.76 -7.02
CA VAL A 9 -2.71 13.55 -7.05
C VAL A 9 -3.52 12.36 -7.55
N ALA A 10 -3.03 11.72 -8.61
CA ALA A 10 -3.54 10.44 -9.07
C ALA A 10 -2.53 9.33 -8.74
N ILE A 11 -2.99 8.26 -8.10
CA ILE A 11 -2.17 7.10 -7.73
C ILE A 11 -2.62 5.91 -8.56
N ILE A 12 -1.69 5.24 -9.22
CA ILE A 12 -1.93 4.05 -10.02
C ILE A 12 -1.66 2.83 -9.15
N GLY A 13 -2.71 2.11 -8.82
CA GLY A 13 -2.69 0.91 -7.99
C GLY A 13 -2.93 1.17 -6.50
N ALA A 14 -3.85 0.39 -5.90
CA ALA A 14 -4.20 0.43 -4.49
C ALA A 14 -3.44 -0.61 -3.64
N GLY A 15 -2.29 -1.09 -4.12
CA GLY A 15 -1.40 -1.93 -3.33
C GLY A 15 -0.82 -1.17 -2.12
N PRO A 16 0.01 -1.82 -1.28
CA PRO A 16 0.48 -1.22 -0.02
C PRO A 16 1.12 0.15 -0.18
N ALA A 17 1.98 0.34 -1.18
CA ALA A 17 2.63 1.63 -1.41
C ALA A 17 1.63 2.72 -1.80
N GLY A 18 0.72 2.40 -2.73
CA GLY A 18 -0.30 3.35 -3.19
C GLY A 18 -1.28 3.73 -2.09
N ALA A 19 -1.73 2.76 -1.31
CA ALA A 19 -2.67 2.99 -0.21
C ALA A 19 -2.04 3.84 0.92
N VAL A 20 -0.79 3.56 1.30
CA VAL A 20 -0.06 4.34 2.31
C VAL A 20 0.18 5.78 1.83
N ALA A 21 0.65 5.95 0.59
CA ALA A 21 0.84 7.28 0.00
C ALA A 21 -0.47 8.06 -0.05
N ALA A 22 -1.56 7.41 -0.47
CA ALA A 22 -2.88 8.04 -0.54
C ALA A 22 -3.40 8.46 0.83
N ALA A 23 -3.26 7.61 1.85
CA ALA A 23 -3.69 7.93 3.21
C ALA A 23 -2.95 9.15 3.75
N ASN A 24 -1.62 9.21 3.57
CA ASN A 24 -0.82 10.36 4.00
C ASN A 24 -1.23 11.65 3.29
N LEU A 25 -1.37 11.61 1.97
CA LEU A 25 -1.72 12.78 1.17
C LEU A 25 -3.15 13.26 1.45
N ALA A 26 -4.11 12.35 1.58
CA ALA A 26 -5.49 12.70 1.92
C ALA A 26 -5.58 13.33 3.33
N ARG A 27 -4.85 12.80 4.31
CA ARG A 27 -4.74 13.39 5.65
C ARG A 27 -4.08 14.78 5.65
N ALA A 28 -3.18 15.03 4.71
CA ALA A 28 -2.59 16.34 4.49
C ALA A 28 -3.52 17.32 3.76
N GLY A 29 -4.72 16.88 3.35
CA GLY A 29 -5.75 17.71 2.74
C GLY A 29 -5.72 17.74 1.21
N HIS A 30 -4.92 16.90 0.56
CA HIS A 30 -4.88 16.81 -0.90
C HIS A 30 -6.07 16.04 -1.47
N HIS A 31 -6.54 16.45 -2.65
CA HIS A 31 -7.51 15.68 -3.42
C HIS A 31 -6.81 14.51 -4.14
N VAL A 32 -6.96 13.31 -3.58
CA VAL A 32 -6.28 12.09 -4.05
C VAL A 32 -7.28 11.12 -4.67
N ILE A 33 -6.98 10.65 -5.88
CA ILE A 33 -7.71 9.56 -6.54
C ILE A 33 -6.76 8.37 -6.71
N ILE A 34 -7.18 7.18 -6.28
CA ILE A 34 -6.50 5.91 -6.57
C ILE A 34 -7.27 5.19 -7.68
N LEU A 35 -6.56 4.76 -8.72
CA LEU A 35 -7.10 3.97 -9.82
C LEU A 35 -6.52 2.56 -9.73
N GLU A 36 -7.37 1.58 -9.38
CA GLU A 36 -7.00 0.17 -9.22
C GLU A 36 -7.75 -0.66 -10.25
N ARG A 37 -7.00 -1.47 -11.02
CA ARG A 37 -7.60 -2.31 -12.06
C ARG A 37 -8.42 -3.48 -11.52
N GLU A 38 -8.00 -4.05 -10.38
CA GLU A 38 -8.65 -5.22 -9.80
C GLU A 38 -9.67 -4.81 -8.71
N ILE A 39 -10.48 -5.76 -8.26
CA ILE A 39 -11.34 -5.62 -7.10
C ILE A 39 -10.66 -6.30 -5.91
N PHE A 40 -10.66 -5.63 -4.77
CA PHE A 40 -10.15 -6.22 -3.54
C PHE A 40 -11.26 -6.96 -2.75
N PRO A 41 -10.92 -8.06 -2.05
CA PRO A 41 -9.57 -8.63 -1.91
C PRO A 41 -9.12 -9.38 -3.18
N ARG A 42 -7.84 -9.30 -3.49
CA ARG A 42 -7.20 -10.00 -4.60
C ARG A 42 -5.95 -10.75 -4.18
N PHE A 43 -5.55 -11.75 -4.95
CA PHE A 43 -4.28 -12.44 -4.71
C PHE A 43 -3.10 -11.55 -5.08
N SER A 44 -2.06 -11.56 -4.26
CA SER A 44 -0.74 -11.01 -4.54
C SER A 44 0.32 -11.74 -3.73
N ILE A 45 1.55 -11.73 -4.20
CA ILE A 45 2.73 -12.24 -3.48
C ILE A 45 3.42 -11.11 -2.69
N GLY A 46 4.40 -11.46 -1.85
CA GLY A 46 5.13 -10.48 -1.04
C GLY A 46 4.48 -10.29 0.33
N GLU A 47 4.33 -11.38 1.07
CA GLU A 47 3.64 -11.45 2.36
C GLU A 47 4.53 -11.13 3.56
N SER A 48 5.85 -11.13 3.36
CA SER A 48 6.84 -10.96 4.43
C SER A 48 7.22 -9.48 4.56
N LEU A 49 6.64 -8.79 5.54
CA LEU A 49 6.97 -7.39 5.79
C LEU A 49 8.34 -7.26 6.51
N LEU A 50 8.89 -6.07 6.45
CA LEU A 50 10.06 -5.65 7.22
C LEU A 50 9.66 -4.59 8.27
N PRO A 51 10.44 -4.44 9.36
CA PRO A 51 10.10 -3.50 10.44
C PRO A 51 9.87 -2.06 9.97
N GLN A 52 10.59 -1.58 8.96
CA GLN A 52 10.40 -0.25 8.41
C GLN A 52 8.96 0.00 7.91
N CYS A 53 8.27 -1.04 7.46
CA CYS A 53 6.87 -0.91 7.04
C CYS A 53 5.95 -0.45 8.18
N MET A 54 6.30 -0.79 9.41
CA MET A 54 5.49 -0.44 10.59
C MET A 54 5.47 1.08 10.82
N GLU A 55 6.59 1.76 10.57
CA GLU A 55 6.70 3.22 10.68
C GLU A 55 5.81 3.90 9.65
N PHE A 56 5.85 3.46 8.40
CA PHE A 56 4.99 3.99 7.34
C PHE A 56 3.50 3.77 7.59
N LEU A 57 3.14 2.62 8.18
CA LEU A 57 1.76 2.33 8.57
C LEU A 57 1.31 3.22 9.72
N GLU A 58 2.19 3.51 10.66
CA GLU A 58 1.94 4.41 11.80
C GLU A 58 1.73 5.85 11.33
N GLU A 59 2.63 6.37 10.50
CA GLU A 59 2.53 7.70 9.90
C GLU A 59 1.23 7.88 9.11
N ALA A 60 0.85 6.87 8.33
CA ALA A 60 -0.39 6.88 7.56
C ALA A 60 -1.66 6.69 8.41
N GLY A 61 -1.53 6.37 9.70
CA GLY A 61 -2.66 6.09 10.59
C GLY A 61 -3.33 4.74 10.31
N LEU A 62 -2.63 3.81 9.65
CA LEU A 62 -3.14 2.50 9.23
C LEU A 62 -2.72 1.36 10.17
N LEU A 63 -1.74 1.59 11.04
CA LEU A 63 -1.14 0.56 11.89
C LEU A 63 -2.16 -0.11 12.80
N GLY A 64 -3.08 0.63 13.41
CA GLY A 64 -4.10 0.08 14.32
C GLY A 64 -4.99 -0.96 13.64
N ALA A 65 -5.41 -0.72 12.40
CA ALA A 65 -6.22 -1.66 11.63
C ALA A 65 -5.43 -2.92 11.25
N VAL A 66 -4.15 -2.77 10.94
CA VAL A 66 -3.25 -3.90 10.64
C VAL A 66 -3.02 -4.76 11.88
N GLN A 67 -2.79 -4.15 13.04
CA GLN A 67 -2.63 -4.86 14.31
C GLN A 67 -3.91 -5.61 14.71
N ALA A 68 -5.08 -4.98 14.56
CA ALA A 68 -6.38 -5.59 14.84
C ALA A 68 -6.70 -6.79 13.93
N ALA A 69 -6.05 -6.90 12.79
CA ALA A 69 -6.21 -8.02 11.87
C ALA A 69 -5.55 -9.33 12.36
N ASN A 70 -4.71 -9.29 13.41
CA ASN A 70 -4.03 -10.45 13.99
C ASN A 70 -3.24 -11.26 12.95
N PHE A 71 -2.44 -10.59 12.13
CA PHE A 71 -1.51 -11.25 11.25
C PHE A 71 -0.40 -11.98 12.04
N GLN A 72 0.26 -12.92 11.39
CA GLN A 72 1.36 -13.67 12.02
C GLN A 72 2.49 -12.71 12.42
N PHE A 73 2.85 -12.73 13.70
CA PHE A 73 3.98 -11.98 14.24
C PHE A 73 5.31 -12.44 13.63
N LYS A 74 6.19 -11.49 13.36
CA LYS A 74 7.51 -11.72 12.77
C LYS A 74 8.55 -10.83 13.43
N ASN A 75 9.62 -11.44 13.96
CA ASN A 75 10.70 -10.75 14.65
C ASN A 75 12.09 -11.00 14.04
N GLY A 76 12.16 -11.69 12.92
CA GLY A 76 13.44 -12.01 12.31
C GLY A 76 13.30 -12.70 10.97
N ALA A 77 14.43 -13.15 10.42
CA ALA A 77 14.50 -13.97 9.22
C ALA A 77 15.58 -15.03 9.36
N ALA A 78 15.36 -16.19 8.76
CA ALA A 78 16.32 -17.26 8.66
C ALA A 78 16.52 -17.68 7.20
N PHE A 79 17.73 -18.03 6.86
CA PHE A 79 18.11 -18.48 5.52
C PHE A 79 18.86 -19.79 5.63
N GLU A 80 18.62 -20.68 4.69
CA GLU A 80 19.34 -21.93 4.56
C GLU A 80 19.76 -22.11 3.09
N PHE A 81 21.05 -22.39 2.90
CA PHE A 81 21.62 -22.67 1.58
C PHE A 81 22.76 -23.66 1.69
N ALA A 82 22.74 -24.72 0.89
CA ALA A 82 23.78 -25.77 0.86
C ALA A 82 24.16 -26.32 2.24
N GLY A 83 23.15 -26.56 3.10
CA GLY A 83 23.34 -27.08 4.46
C GLY A 83 23.90 -26.06 5.47
N ARG A 84 24.06 -24.82 5.08
CA ARG A 84 24.44 -23.72 5.98
C ARG A 84 23.21 -22.89 6.31
N ARG A 85 23.00 -22.63 7.61
CA ARG A 85 21.88 -21.83 8.11
C ARG A 85 22.42 -20.57 8.78
N THR A 86 21.75 -19.44 8.52
CA THR A 86 21.93 -18.22 9.25
C THR A 86 20.55 -17.64 9.63
N ALA A 87 20.49 -16.90 10.73
CA ALA A 87 19.29 -16.21 11.16
C ALA A 87 19.69 -14.92 11.86
N PHE A 88 18.81 -13.95 11.84
CA PHE A 88 18.97 -12.70 12.60
C PHE A 88 17.64 -12.23 13.16
N ASN A 89 17.71 -11.56 14.30
CA ASN A 89 16.58 -10.92 14.95
C ASN A 89 16.53 -9.45 14.52
N PHE A 90 15.36 -8.94 14.23
CA PHE A 90 15.17 -7.54 13.82
C PHE A 90 15.42 -6.53 14.94
N GLU A 91 15.42 -6.96 16.20
CA GLU A 91 15.79 -6.12 17.35
C GLU A 91 17.30 -5.85 17.43
N GLU A 92 18.11 -6.77 16.89
CA GLU A 92 19.57 -6.66 16.82
C GLU A 92 19.98 -5.77 15.64
N LYS A 93 19.75 -4.47 15.78
CA LYS A 93 19.99 -3.47 14.74
C LYS A 93 20.68 -2.23 15.31
N PHE A 94 21.32 -1.48 14.43
CA PHE A 94 22.04 -0.25 14.78
C PHE A 94 21.17 1.02 14.70
N SER A 95 19.96 0.94 14.14
CA SER A 95 19.02 2.06 14.03
C SER A 95 17.90 1.94 15.05
N GLU A 96 17.30 3.06 15.40
CA GLU A 96 16.07 3.12 16.17
C GLU A 96 14.87 2.61 15.36
N GLY A 97 13.68 2.61 15.94
CA GLY A 97 12.42 2.22 15.32
C GLY A 97 11.99 0.80 15.64
N TRP A 98 11.04 0.27 14.87
CA TRP A 98 10.43 -1.03 15.08
C TRP A 98 11.44 -2.18 14.96
N GLY A 99 11.42 -3.11 15.91
CA GLY A 99 12.18 -4.38 15.89
C GLY A 99 11.34 -5.60 15.51
N THR A 100 10.06 -5.40 15.20
CA THR A 100 9.11 -6.45 14.86
C THR A 100 8.21 -6.04 13.70
N THR A 101 7.55 -7.01 13.06
CA THR A 101 6.63 -6.77 11.97
C THR A 101 5.64 -7.95 11.84
N PHE A 102 5.03 -8.12 10.68
CA PHE A 102 4.09 -9.19 10.40
C PHE A 102 4.42 -9.95 9.11
N GLN A 103 4.02 -11.21 9.09
CA GLN A 103 3.79 -11.99 7.90
C GLN A 103 2.30 -11.86 7.58
N VAL A 104 1.95 -11.33 6.40
CA VAL A 104 0.59 -10.97 6.07
C VAL A 104 0.03 -11.75 4.88
N GLN A 105 -1.25 -12.02 4.89
CA GLN A 105 -1.98 -12.44 3.70
C GLN A 105 -2.30 -11.20 2.88
N ARG A 106 -1.67 -11.02 1.72
CA ARG A 106 -1.76 -9.82 0.90
C ARG A 106 -3.19 -9.46 0.50
N ALA A 107 -4.02 -10.43 0.19
CA ALA A 107 -5.42 -10.15 -0.15
C ALA A 107 -6.14 -9.37 0.96
N ARG A 108 -5.96 -9.80 2.21
CA ARG A 108 -6.54 -9.15 3.39
C ARG A 108 -5.81 -7.85 3.76
N PHE A 109 -4.48 -7.89 3.73
CA PHE A 109 -3.65 -6.74 4.07
C PHE A 109 -3.89 -5.56 3.13
N ASP A 110 -3.82 -5.80 1.81
CA ASP A 110 -4.02 -4.75 0.81
C ASP A 110 -5.44 -4.15 0.91
N LYS A 111 -6.46 -4.98 1.17
CA LYS A 111 -7.83 -4.49 1.39
C LYS A 111 -7.94 -3.56 2.62
N ILE A 112 -7.31 -3.94 3.74
CA ILE A 112 -7.28 -3.11 4.95
C ILE A 112 -6.65 -1.74 4.67
N LEU A 113 -5.54 -1.73 3.94
CA LEU A 113 -4.86 -0.48 3.62
C LEU A 113 -5.67 0.40 2.66
N ALA A 114 -6.28 -0.19 1.63
CA ALA A 114 -7.12 0.53 0.69
C ALA A 114 -8.37 1.13 1.37
N ASP A 115 -9.02 0.36 2.25
CA ASP A 115 -10.15 0.85 3.05
C ASP A 115 -9.73 1.97 4.00
N GLY A 116 -8.55 1.84 4.60
CA GLY A 116 -7.97 2.88 5.46
C GLY A 116 -7.65 4.16 4.68
N ALA A 117 -7.13 4.05 3.47
CA ALA A 117 -6.91 5.19 2.58
C ALA A 117 -8.23 5.89 2.22
N ALA A 118 -9.28 5.11 1.91
CA ALA A 118 -10.61 5.65 1.66
C ALA A 118 -11.18 6.36 2.90
N ALA A 119 -11.04 5.77 4.08
CA ALA A 119 -11.46 6.38 5.35
C ALA A 119 -10.68 7.68 5.66
N ALA A 120 -9.43 7.78 5.21
CA ALA A 120 -8.62 8.99 5.31
C ALA A 120 -9.03 10.11 4.33
N GLY A 121 -9.90 9.81 3.36
CA GLY A 121 -10.44 10.77 2.39
C GLY A 121 -9.96 10.58 0.95
N ALA A 122 -9.17 9.55 0.64
CA ALA A 122 -8.82 9.22 -0.73
C ALA A 122 -10.00 8.59 -1.48
N ASP A 123 -10.18 8.95 -2.75
CA ASP A 123 -11.19 8.36 -3.63
C ASP A 123 -10.61 7.10 -4.30
N VAL A 124 -10.96 5.92 -3.78
CA VAL A 124 -10.46 4.63 -4.26
C VAL A 124 -11.42 4.04 -5.28
N ARG A 125 -10.96 3.94 -6.52
CA ARG A 125 -11.75 3.46 -7.65
C ARG A 125 -11.19 2.15 -8.19
N TYR A 126 -11.96 1.09 -8.01
CA TYR A 126 -11.66 -0.23 -8.57
C TYR A 126 -12.12 -0.35 -10.03
N ARG A 127 -11.64 -1.38 -10.72
CA ARG A 127 -11.89 -1.64 -12.15
C ARG A 127 -11.50 -0.46 -13.04
N ARG A 128 -10.41 0.19 -12.72
CA ARG A 128 -9.86 1.32 -13.47
C ARG A 128 -8.44 1.01 -13.90
N GLU A 129 -8.30 0.42 -15.09
CA GLU A 129 -6.99 0.15 -15.67
C GLU A 129 -6.46 1.36 -16.43
N ILE A 130 -5.29 1.85 -16.06
CA ILE A 130 -4.62 2.93 -16.77
C ILE A 130 -4.06 2.39 -18.08
N VAL A 131 -4.44 3.00 -19.19
CA VAL A 131 -3.99 2.64 -20.53
C VAL A 131 -3.03 3.67 -21.13
N SER A 132 -3.01 4.89 -20.60
CA SER A 132 -2.10 5.95 -21.07
C SER A 132 -1.79 6.94 -19.92
N ALA A 133 -0.56 7.41 -19.89
CA ALA A 133 -0.10 8.46 -18.98
C ALA A 133 0.82 9.39 -19.76
N GLN A 134 0.36 10.63 -20.03
CA GLN A 134 1.08 11.58 -20.87
C GLN A 134 1.25 12.93 -20.17
N PRO A 135 2.50 13.39 -19.97
CA PRO A 135 2.75 14.72 -19.43
C PRO A 135 2.31 15.80 -20.44
N ASN A 136 1.83 16.90 -19.92
CA ASN A 136 1.52 18.13 -20.68
C ASN A 136 1.85 19.37 -19.84
N ASP A 137 1.64 20.55 -20.39
CA ASP A 137 1.96 21.83 -19.72
C ASP A 137 1.15 22.08 -18.42
N GLN A 138 0.06 21.33 -18.20
CA GLN A 138 -0.80 21.43 -17.01
C GLN A 138 -0.61 20.31 -15.99
N GLY A 139 0.31 19.37 -16.23
CA GLY A 139 0.56 18.22 -15.38
C GLY A 139 0.58 16.89 -16.15
N LEU A 140 -0.17 15.91 -15.67
CA LEU A 140 -0.23 14.56 -16.26
C LEU A 140 -1.66 14.26 -16.73
N HIS A 141 -1.82 13.89 -17.98
CA HIS A 141 -3.07 13.35 -18.51
C HIS A 141 -3.07 11.84 -18.41
N LEU A 142 -4.05 11.30 -17.68
CA LEU A 142 -4.26 9.86 -17.53
C LEU A 142 -5.51 9.42 -18.30
N GLU A 143 -5.40 8.34 -19.04
CA GLU A 143 -6.56 7.65 -19.61
C GLU A 143 -6.70 6.27 -18.96
N TYR A 144 -7.91 5.92 -18.59
CA TYR A 144 -8.23 4.60 -18.06
C TYR A 144 -9.45 4.00 -18.75
N VAL A 145 -9.53 2.70 -18.75
CA VAL A 145 -10.72 1.93 -19.12
C VAL A 145 -11.48 1.54 -17.86
N ASP A 146 -12.79 1.55 -17.98
CA ASP A 146 -13.73 1.10 -16.97
C ASP A 146 -14.09 -0.35 -17.32
N GLU A 147 -13.58 -1.32 -16.61
CA GLU A 147 -14.03 -2.70 -16.75
C GLU A 147 -15.39 -2.84 -16.06
N ALA A 148 -16.43 -2.88 -16.86
CA ALA A 148 -17.82 -3.01 -16.41
C ALA A 148 -18.11 -4.36 -15.71
#